data_23046e1c994d50b30a2ef65880f0238b
#
_entry.id   23046e1c994d50b30a2ef65880f0238b
#
_cell.length_a   1.000
_cell.length_b   1.000
_cell.length_c   1.000
_cell.angle_alpha   90.00
_cell.angle_beta   90.00
_cell.angle_gamma   90.00
#
_symmetry.space_group_name_H-M   'P 1'
#
loop_
_entity.id
_entity.type
_entity.pdbx_description
1 polymer ?
#
loop_
_entity_poly.entity_id
_entity_poly.type
_entity_poly.pdbx_seq_one_letter_code
_entity_poly.pdbx_strand_id
1 'polypeptide(L)' 'MYSRLRRLRTERGWSQAALGEKLGVSRQTINAIEGGKYDPSLPLAFAIARLFKLSIEKIFDPDKTGSEDDLTQNKSA' A
#
# COMPACT_ATOMS: atom_id res chain seq x y z
N MET A 1 -5.54 4.11 7.43
CA MET A 1 -4.95 2.76 7.64
C MET A 1 -3.49 2.79 7.25
N TYR A 2 -2.62 2.34 8.14
CA TYR A 2 -1.19 2.30 7.87
C TYR A 2 -0.88 1.30 6.73
N SER A 3 0.03 1.69 5.82
CA SER A 3 0.27 0.91 4.61
C SER A 3 1.77 0.66 4.40
N ARG A 4 2.11 -0.59 4.06
CA ARG A 4 3.46 -0.98 3.66
C ARG A 4 3.55 -1.22 2.16
N LEU A 5 2.51 -0.84 1.44
CA LEU A 5 2.39 -1.15 0.02
C LEU A 5 3.53 -0.57 -0.82
N ARG A 6 3.94 0.66 -0.52
CA ARG A 6 5.01 1.30 -1.28
C ARG A 6 6.31 0.50 -1.21
N ARG A 7 6.68 0.05 -0.02
CA ARG A 7 7.90 -0.75 0.14
C ARG A 7 7.81 -2.04 -0.67
N LEU A 8 6.67 -2.73 -0.57
CA LEU A 8 6.49 -3.99 -1.28
C LEU A 8 6.58 -3.78 -2.79
N ARG A 9 5.97 -2.71 -3.27
CA ARG A 9 5.99 -2.37 -4.69
C ARG A 9 7.42 -2.07 -5.17
N THR A 10 8.13 -1.22 -4.45
CA THR A 10 9.47 -0.81 -4.85
C THR A 10 10.47 -1.97 -4.78
N GLU A 11 10.30 -2.89 -3.84
CA GLU A 11 11.12 -4.08 -3.77
C GLU A 11 10.97 -4.95 -5.02
N ARG A 12 9.82 -4.88 -5.68
CA ARG A 12 9.57 -5.60 -6.94
C ARG A 12 10.00 -4.81 -8.16
N GLY A 13 10.44 -3.57 -7.98
CA GLY A 13 10.83 -2.71 -9.08
C GLY A 13 9.66 -2.21 -9.91
N TRP A 14 8.47 -2.20 -9.36
CA TRP A 14 7.26 -1.77 -10.09
C TRP A 14 6.99 -0.29 -9.86
N SER A 15 6.53 0.41 -10.92
CA SER A 15 6.00 1.76 -10.77
C SER A 15 4.59 1.70 -10.19
N GLN A 16 4.10 2.86 -9.72
CA GLN A 16 2.71 2.93 -9.27
C GLN A 16 1.74 2.58 -10.40
N ALA A 17 2.05 3.04 -11.61
CA ALA A 17 1.22 2.72 -12.77
C ALA A 17 1.21 1.21 -13.04
N ALA A 18 2.37 0.57 -12.96
CA ALA A 18 2.45 -0.88 -13.18
C ALA A 18 1.65 -1.64 -12.13
N LEU A 19 1.74 -1.24 -10.87
CA LEU A 19 0.97 -1.89 -9.81
C LEU A 19 -0.53 -1.68 -10.02
N GLY A 20 -0.94 -0.45 -10.39
CA GLY A 20 -2.33 -0.18 -10.70
C GLY A 20 -2.86 -1.07 -11.80
N GLU A 21 -2.05 -1.27 -12.85
CA GLU A 21 -2.42 -2.12 -13.97
C GLU A 21 -2.62 -3.57 -13.51
N LYS A 22 -1.73 -4.07 -12.68
CA LYS A 22 -1.84 -5.43 -12.16
C LYS A 22 -3.08 -5.64 -11.31
N LEU A 23 -3.56 -4.60 -10.65
CA LEU A 23 -4.70 -4.67 -9.75
C LEU A 23 -5.99 -4.14 -10.38
N GLY A 24 -5.91 -3.57 -11.58
CA GLY A 24 -7.08 -3.04 -12.26
C GLY A 24 -7.57 -1.72 -11.67
N VAL A 25 -6.68 -0.91 -11.11
CA VAL A 25 -7.04 0.39 -10.54
C VAL A 25 -6.10 1.47 -11.07
N SER A 26 -6.45 2.73 -10.87
CA SER A 26 -5.65 3.84 -11.35
C SER A 26 -4.39 4.04 -10.52
N ARG A 27 -3.42 4.75 -11.11
CA ARG A 27 -2.22 5.14 -10.41
C ARG A 27 -2.55 6.02 -9.20
N GLN A 28 -3.54 6.90 -9.35
CA GLN A 28 -3.96 7.76 -8.24
C GLN A 28 -4.47 6.95 -7.06
N THR A 29 -5.19 5.87 -7.33
CA THR A 29 -5.66 4.98 -6.27
C THR A 29 -4.48 4.35 -5.52
N ILE A 30 -3.49 3.87 -6.26
CA ILE A 30 -2.29 3.30 -5.65
C ILE A 30 -1.58 4.34 -4.78
N ASN A 31 -1.41 5.55 -5.31
CA ASN A 31 -0.75 6.61 -4.56
C ASN A 31 -1.49 6.91 -3.25
N ALA A 32 -2.81 7.00 -3.30
CA ALA A 32 -3.61 7.29 -2.11
C ALA A 32 -3.53 6.16 -1.07
N ILE A 33 -3.52 4.92 -1.53
CA ILE A 33 -3.38 3.77 -0.63
C ILE A 33 -1.99 3.77 0.02
N GLU A 34 -0.95 4.02 -0.78
CA GLU A 34 0.42 4.03 -0.27
C GLU A 34 0.64 5.11 0.77
N GLY A 35 -0.04 6.23 0.62
CA GLY A 35 0.04 7.33 1.58
C GLY A 35 -0.82 7.15 2.83
N GLY A 36 -1.59 6.08 2.89
CA GLY A 36 -2.47 5.82 4.02
C GLY A 36 -3.71 6.70 4.06
N LYS A 37 -4.00 7.40 2.97
CA LYS A 37 -5.13 8.35 2.90
C LYS A 37 -6.41 7.71 2.39
N TYR A 38 -6.32 6.54 1.82
CA TYR A 38 -7.45 5.84 1.25
C TYR A 38 -7.33 4.36 1.60
N ASP A 39 -8.37 3.83 2.21
CA ASP A 39 -8.41 2.42 2.56
C ASP A 39 -8.93 1.62 1.36
N PRO A 40 -8.24 0.55 0.95
CA PRO A 40 -8.72 -0.23 -0.17
C PRO A 40 -10.05 -0.91 0.17
N SER A 41 -10.89 -1.12 -0.84
CA SER A 41 -12.06 -1.97 -0.68
C SER A 41 -11.62 -3.36 -0.27
N LEU A 42 -12.52 -4.13 0.31
CA LEU A 42 -12.17 -5.49 0.70
C LEU A 42 -11.70 -6.34 -0.48
N PRO A 43 -12.39 -6.32 -1.64
CA PRO A 43 -11.88 -7.07 -2.79
C PRO A 43 -10.49 -6.62 -3.24
N LEU A 44 -10.22 -5.31 -3.21
CA LEU A 44 -8.91 -4.81 -3.58
C LEU A 44 -7.84 -5.24 -2.58
N ALA A 45 -8.17 -5.21 -1.30
CA ALA A 45 -7.24 -5.65 -0.25
C ALA A 45 -6.85 -7.11 -0.44
N PHE A 46 -7.82 -7.96 -0.76
CA PHE A 46 -7.53 -9.37 -1.05
C PHE A 46 -6.69 -9.52 -2.32
N ALA A 47 -6.95 -8.74 -3.35
CA ALA A 47 -6.16 -8.79 -4.57
C ALA A 47 -4.71 -8.40 -4.31
N ILE A 48 -4.49 -7.38 -3.50
CA ILE A 48 -3.15 -6.95 -3.11
C ILE A 48 -2.45 -8.08 -2.33
N ALA A 49 -3.15 -8.66 -1.38
CA ALA A 49 -2.58 -9.75 -0.57
C ALA A 49 -2.15 -10.93 -1.45
N ARG A 50 -2.99 -11.30 -2.41
CA ARG A 50 -2.67 -12.40 -3.32
C ARG A 50 -1.50 -12.07 -4.22
N LEU A 51 -1.41 -10.84 -4.70
CA LEU A 51 -0.33 -10.42 -5.58
C LEU A 51 1.02 -10.52 -4.90
N PHE A 52 1.08 -10.10 -3.64
CA PHE A 52 2.33 -10.12 -2.87
C PHE A 52 2.50 -11.40 -2.06
N LYS A 53 1.50 -12.28 -2.06
CA LYS A 53 1.53 -13.55 -1.32
C LYS A 53 1.77 -13.35 0.16
N LEU A 54 1.12 -12.34 0.71
CA LEU A 54 1.18 -12.00 2.13
C LEU A 54 -0.25 -11.86 2.67
N SER A 55 -0.39 -12.03 3.97
CA SER A 55 -1.69 -11.75 4.59
C SER A 55 -1.94 -10.24 4.59
N ILE A 56 -3.21 -9.87 4.64
CA ILE A 56 -3.60 -8.46 4.66
C ILE A 56 -2.92 -7.72 5.82
N GLU A 57 -2.83 -8.36 6.97
CA GLU A 57 -2.25 -7.74 8.17
C GLU A 57 -0.77 -7.44 8.03
N LYS A 58 -0.08 -8.14 7.14
CA LYS A 58 1.33 -7.86 6.87
C LYS A 58 1.51 -6.68 5.95
N ILE A 59 0.46 -6.27 5.26
CA ILE A 59 0.50 -5.15 4.33
C ILE A 59 -0.10 -3.90 4.95
N PHE A 60 -1.20 -4.04 5.67
CA PHE A 60 -1.95 -2.93 6.25
C PHE A 60 -2.11 -3.10 7.75
N ASP A 61 -2.10 -1.99 8.47
CA ASP A 61 -2.37 -2.00 9.90
C ASP A 61 -3.56 -1.07 10.18
N PRO A 62 -4.71 -1.61 10.54
CA PRO A 62 -5.90 -0.78 10.76
C PRO A 62 -5.83 0.06 12.03
N ASP A 63 -4.95 -0.28 12.95
CA ASP A 63 -4.84 0.42 14.23
C ASP A 63 -3.88 1.61 14.18
N LYS A 64 -3.21 1.82 13.04
CA LYS A 64 -2.31 2.94 12.82
C LYS A 64 -2.78 3.75 11.64
N THR A 65 -2.29 4.99 11.56
CA THR A 65 -2.56 5.85 10.42
C THR A 65 -1.25 6.16 9.69
N GLY A 66 -1.36 6.63 8.45
CA GLY A 66 -0.22 7.04 7.66
C GLY A 66 0.41 5.88 6.90
N SER A 67 1.72 5.98 6.71
CA SER A 67 2.48 5.01 5.95
C SER A 67 3.90 4.91 6.50
N GLU A 68 4.69 4.02 5.92
CA GLU A 68 6.11 3.91 6.29
C GLU A 68 6.87 5.19 6.00
N ASP A 69 6.44 5.96 5.00
CA ASP A 69 7.05 7.26 4.71
C ASP A 69 6.85 8.22 5.88
N ASP A 70 5.64 8.23 6.47
CA ASP A 70 5.34 9.07 7.61
C ASP A 70 6.19 8.69 8.82
N LEU A 71 6.38 7.39 9.05
CA LEU A 71 7.23 6.93 10.13
C LEU A 71 8.67 7.40 9.94
N THR A 72 9.15 7.38 8.72
CA THR A 72 10.50 7.86 8.41
C THR A 72 10.63 9.33 8.77
N GLN A 73 9.62 10.12 8.49
CA GLN A 73 9.62 11.55 8.84
C GLN A 73 9.53 11.74 10.34
N ASN A 74 8.76 10.92 11.02
CA ASN A 74 8.55 11.05 12.45
C ASN A 74 9.80 10.74 13.25
N LYS A 75 10.72 9.99 12.71
CA LYS A 75 11.96 9.68 13.41
C LYS A 75 12.79 10.90 13.71
N SER A 76 12.62 11.95 12.94
CA SER A 76 13.38 13.17 13.16
C SER A 76 12.78 14.02 14.28
N ALA A 77 11.62 13.69 14.73
CA ALA A 77 10.98 14.38 15.83
C ALA A 77 11.45 13.81 17.16
#